data_284e712858234619c9917a88d4f3da99
#
_entry.id   284e712858234619c9917a88d4f3da99
#
_cell.length_a   1.000
_cell.length_b   1.000
_cell.length_c   1.000
_cell.angle_alpha   90.00
_cell.angle_beta   90.00
_cell.angle_gamma   90.00
#
_symmetry.space_group_name_H-M   'P 1'
#
loop_
_entity.id
_entity.type
_entity.pdbx_description
1 polymer ?
#
loop_
_entity_poly.entity_id
_entity_poly.type
_entity_poly.pdbx_seq_one_letter_code
_entity_poly.pdbx_strand_id
1 'polypeptide(L)'
;MKTTLKDLTTVKENSYFVIETPENTFRIKKEYDDTADSPRDNEGNFGTMVCWHRRYTLGDKHGFECPGNFLDSLVLKTFSHEELHKMLLSGEYGVHMSTQDGVPALVSGRDTVRCYTEEEIRLGWPEEDFVEELSIVKKRQILNRHPDVLLMPLYLYDHSGITISTSEFCDPWDSGQVGFIYTTRARYEAFTLDRNNPDWKTKATEYLKAEVSAYDEYLQGFCYYVSIDEWCGPDNVDPEDFLTAEPYWNSCETCSGFLGADDTENGVLDFIAEIVA
;
A
#
# COMPACT_ATOMS: atom_id res chain seq x y z
N MET A 1 -2.16 36.81 -7.64
CA MET A 1 -1.90 37.17 -6.23
C MET A 1 -0.39 37.00 -6.02
N LYS A 2 0.28 38.12 -5.76
CA LYS A 2 1.74 38.12 -5.56
C LYS A 2 2.06 37.58 -4.16
N THR A 3 2.93 36.61 -4.06
CA THR A 3 3.39 36.06 -2.78
C THR A 3 4.92 35.95 -2.81
N THR A 4 5.52 35.85 -1.64
CA THR A 4 6.94 35.52 -1.54
C THR A 4 7.10 34.04 -1.22
N LEU A 5 8.18 33.42 -1.66
CA LEU A 5 8.47 32.01 -1.38
C LEU A 5 8.38 31.67 0.12
N LYS A 6 8.75 32.60 0.99
CA LYS A 6 8.76 32.41 2.46
C LYS A 6 7.37 32.35 3.07
N ASP A 7 6.37 32.95 2.40
CA ASP A 7 4.98 33.02 2.89
C ASP A 7 4.09 31.94 2.25
N LEU A 8 4.66 31.11 1.35
CA LEU A 8 3.93 30.08 0.64
C LEU A 8 3.79 28.85 1.54
N THR A 9 2.56 28.56 1.94
CA THR A 9 2.21 27.37 2.76
C THR A 9 1.31 26.38 2.03
N THR A 10 0.66 26.82 0.96
CA THR A 10 -0.22 25.98 0.13
C THR A 10 -0.36 26.59 -1.27
N VAL A 11 -0.61 25.75 -2.24
CA VAL A 11 -0.84 26.13 -3.64
C VAL A 11 -2.26 25.74 -4.02
N LYS A 12 -3.06 26.75 -4.40
CA LYS A 12 -4.45 26.50 -4.81
C LYS A 12 -4.47 25.78 -6.15
N GLU A 13 -5.22 24.67 -6.22
CA GLU A 13 -5.37 23.89 -7.45
C GLU A 13 -6.05 24.70 -8.57
N ASN A 14 -5.67 24.40 -9.81
CA ASN A 14 -6.22 24.95 -11.03
C ASN A 14 -6.20 26.49 -11.10
N SER A 15 -5.26 27.12 -10.41
CA SER A 15 -5.10 28.56 -10.37
C SER A 15 -3.65 28.95 -10.54
N TYR A 16 -3.39 29.98 -11.35
CA TYR A 16 -2.07 30.60 -11.41
C TYR A 16 -1.84 31.49 -10.20
N PHE A 17 -0.62 31.51 -9.71
CA PHE A 17 -0.13 32.56 -8.82
C PHE A 17 1.28 32.97 -9.23
N VAL A 18 1.71 34.14 -8.79
CA VAL A 18 3.00 34.75 -9.17
C VAL A 18 3.91 34.81 -7.96
N ILE A 19 5.15 34.39 -8.17
CA ILE A 19 6.27 34.62 -7.25
C ILE A 19 7.25 35.58 -7.91
N GLU A 20 7.55 36.68 -7.22
CA GLU A 20 8.59 37.62 -7.63
C GLU A 20 9.86 37.36 -6.84
N THR A 21 10.97 37.21 -7.54
CA THR A 21 12.32 37.18 -6.97
C THR A 21 13.06 38.45 -7.38
N PRO A 22 14.22 38.75 -6.80
CA PRO A 22 15.02 39.92 -7.22
C PRO A 22 15.47 39.88 -8.67
N GLU A 23 15.56 38.72 -9.29
CA GLU A 23 16.04 38.50 -10.63
C GLU A 23 14.94 38.26 -11.66
N ASN A 24 13.91 37.48 -11.27
CA ASN A 24 12.88 37.00 -12.19
C ASN A 24 11.50 37.01 -11.54
N THR A 25 10.48 36.88 -12.37
CA THR A 25 9.09 36.65 -11.95
C THR A 25 8.61 35.34 -12.55
N PHE A 26 8.00 34.50 -11.73
CA PHE A 26 7.51 33.19 -12.10
C PHE A 26 5.99 33.10 -11.92
N ARG A 27 5.31 32.42 -12.82
CA ARG A 27 3.94 31.94 -12.59
C ARG A 27 3.99 30.44 -12.30
N ILE A 28 3.22 30.02 -11.31
CA ILE A 28 3.12 28.64 -10.90
C ILE A 28 1.68 28.18 -11.01
N LYS A 29 1.46 26.95 -11.47
CA LYS A 29 0.16 26.29 -11.50
C LYS A 29 0.28 24.87 -10.99
N LYS A 30 -0.57 24.50 -10.03
CA LYS A 30 -0.77 23.13 -9.57
C LYS A 30 -2.09 22.60 -10.14
N GLU A 31 -2.05 21.45 -10.77
CA GLU A 31 -3.23 20.82 -11.37
C GLU A 31 -3.32 19.35 -10.97
N TYR A 32 -4.53 18.80 -10.97
CA TYR A 32 -4.72 17.36 -10.78
C TYR A 32 -4.09 16.59 -11.93
N ASP A 33 -3.42 15.50 -11.60
CA ASP A 33 -2.83 14.57 -12.57
C ASP A 33 -3.73 13.33 -12.72
N ASP A 34 -4.67 13.42 -13.67
CA ASP A 34 -5.59 12.31 -13.97
C ASP A 34 -4.89 11.12 -14.64
N THR A 35 -3.63 11.27 -15.01
CA THR A 35 -2.81 10.25 -15.70
C THR A 35 -1.74 9.64 -14.81
N ALA A 36 -1.70 10.03 -13.53
CA ALA A 36 -0.70 9.54 -12.59
C ALA A 36 -0.74 8.00 -12.49
N ASP A 37 0.44 7.40 -12.59
CA ASP A 37 0.58 5.96 -12.36
C ASP A 37 0.30 5.60 -10.90
N SER A 38 -0.27 4.42 -10.70
CA SER A 38 -0.51 3.92 -9.35
C SER A 38 0.80 3.75 -8.58
N PRO A 39 0.92 4.24 -7.34
CA PRO A 39 2.09 3.97 -6.51
C PRO A 39 2.30 2.46 -6.25
N ARG A 40 1.27 1.63 -6.52
CA ARG A 40 1.37 0.18 -6.42
C ARG A 40 1.98 -0.49 -7.66
N ASP A 41 2.11 0.22 -8.77
CA ASP A 41 2.85 -0.28 -9.95
C ASP A 41 4.37 -0.12 -9.80
N ASN A 42 4.84 0.51 -8.72
CA ASN A 42 6.26 0.68 -8.41
C ASN A 42 6.86 -0.61 -7.80
N GLU A 43 7.90 -1.18 -8.42
CA GLU A 43 8.62 -2.36 -7.91
C GLU A 43 9.36 -2.10 -6.58
N GLY A 44 9.56 -0.82 -6.21
CA GLY A 44 10.23 -0.39 -4.98
C GLY A 44 9.40 -0.51 -3.71
N ASN A 45 8.12 -0.83 -3.78
CA ASN A 45 7.24 -0.92 -2.62
C ASN A 45 7.78 -1.88 -1.55
N PHE A 46 7.71 -1.43 -0.29
CA PHE A 46 8.19 -2.20 0.86
C PHE A 46 7.24 -3.35 1.20
N GLY A 47 5.93 -3.09 1.22
CA GLY A 47 4.89 -4.08 1.47
C GLY A 47 4.33 -4.68 0.19
N THR A 48 3.79 -5.90 0.28
CA THR A 48 2.95 -6.49 -0.76
C THR A 48 1.49 -6.35 -0.37
N MET A 49 0.70 -5.71 -1.24
CA MET A 49 -0.72 -5.39 -1.02
C MET A 49 -1.60 -6.27 -1.90
N VAL A 50 -2.37 -7.17 -1.30
CA VAL A 50 -3.22 -8.14 -2.02
C VAL A 50 -4.68 -7.87 -1.69
N CYS A 51 -5.47 -7.49 -2.69
CA CYS A 51 -6.86 -7.06 -2.50
C CYS A 51 -7.84 -7.81 -3.41
N TRP A 52 -9.08 -7.96 -2.94
CA TRP A 52 -10.21 -8.51 -3.68
C TRP A 52 -11.39 -7.58 -3.55
N HIS A 53 -11.82 -7.01 -4.66
CA HIS A 53 -13.01 -6.18 -4.72
C HIS A 53 -13.78 -6.41 -6.03
N ARG A 54 -15.12 -6.38 -5.95
CA ARG A 54 -15.98 -6.70 -7.10
C ARG A 54 -16.00 -5.62 -8.20
N ARG A 55 -15.66 -4.36 -7.86
CA ARG A 55 -15.76 -3.20 -8.75
C ARG A 55 -14.41 -2.58 -9.07
N TYR A 56 -13.46 -2.66 -8.18
CA TYR A 56 -12.17 -1.99 -8.28
C TYR A 56 -11.03 -2.98 -8.34
N THR A 57 -10.03 -2.67 -9.15
CA THR A 57 -8.72 -3.33 -9.11
C THR A 57 -7.85 -2.55 -8.12
N LEU A 58 -7.51 -3.17 -6.99
CA LEU A 58 -6.82 -2.53 -5.87
C LEU A 58 -5.52 -3.29 -5.54
N GLY A 59 -4.53 -2.54 -5.05
CA GLY A 59 -3.27 -3.11 -4.60
C GLY A 59 -2.40 -3.64 -5.74
N ASP A 60 -1.54 -4.59 -5.42
CA ASP A 60 -0.59 -5.18 -6.37
C ASP A 60 -1.29 -6.21 -7.25
N LYS A 61 -0.77 -6.42 -8.46
CA LYS A 61 -1.26 -7.47 -9.37
C LYS A 61 -0.93 -8.84 -8.78
N HIS A 62 -1.93 -9.71 -8.65
CA HIS A 62 -1.77 -11.06 -8.13
C HIS A 62 -2.68 -12.07 -8.83
N GLY A 63 -2.37 -13.38 -8.69
CA GLY A 63 -3.14 -14.48 -9.28
C GLY A 63 -3.99 -15.27 -8.29
N PHE A 64 -4.16 -14.80 -7.04
CA PHE A 64 -4.96 -15.49 -6.03
C PHE A 64 -6.46 -15.25 -6.27
N GLU A 65 -7.24 -16.33 -6.35
CA GLU A 65 -8.70 -16.25 -6.57
C GLU A 65 -9.44 -15.67 -5.37
N CYS A 66 -8.97 -15.97 -4.16
CA CYS A 66 -9.61 -15.54 -2.93
C CYS A 66 -8.60 -15.34 -1.79
N PRO A 67 -8.99 -14.66 -0.70
CA PRO A 67 -8.15 -14.49 0.49
C PRO A 67 -7.65 -15.80 1.10
N GLY A 68 -8.42 -16.89 1.01
CA GLY A 68 -8.04 -18.21 1.49
C GLY A 68 -6.78 -18.72 0.78
N ASN A 69 -6.81 -18.77 -0.57
CA ASN A 69 -5.68 -19.24 -1.39
C ASN A 69 -4.39 -18.42 -1.16
N PHE A 70 -4.53 -17.11 -0.97
CA PHE A 70 -3.40 -16.27 -0.61
C PHE A 70 -2.79 -16.65 0.74
N LEU A 71 -3.64 -16.79 1.77
CA LEU A 71 -3.18 -17.13 3.11
C LEU A 71 -2.59 -18.54 3.16
N ASP A 72 -3.14 -19.50 2.41
CA ASP A 72 -2.55 -20.85 2.27
C ASP A 72 -1.15 -20.78 1.69
N SER A 73 -1.00 -20.07 0.57
CA SER A 73 0.31 -19.85 -0.04
C SER A 73 1.29 -19.14 0.89
N LEU A 74 0.83 -18.16 1.67
CA LEU A 74 1.68 -17.43 2.60
C LEU A 74 2.10 -18.32 3.79
N VAL A 75 1.18 -19.13 4.34
CA VAL A 75 1.49 -20.08 5.41
C VAL A 75 2.51 -21.13 4.93
N LEU A 76 2.26 -21.78 3.78
CA LEU A 76 3.15 -22.78 3.21
C LEU A 76 4.55 -22.24 2.86
N LYS A 77 4.65 -20.94 2.52
CA LYS A 77 5.94 -20.27 2.27
C LYS A 77 6.66 -19.88 3.56
N THR A 78 5.91 -19.62 4.63
CA THR A 78 6.43 -19.07 5.88
C THR A 78 6.94 -20.17 6.82
N PHE A 79 6.18 -21.25 6.92
CA PHE A 79 6.46 -22.34 7.86
C PHE A 79 7.16 -23.51 7.17
N SER A 80 8.14 -24.07 7.82
CA SER A 80 8.74 -25.34 7.41
C SER A 80 7.75 -26.50 7.58
N HIS A 81 7.95 -27.56 6.82
CA HIS A 81 7.17 -28.80 6.97
C HIS A 81 7.17 -29.31 8.42
N GLU A 82 8.31 -29.26 9.13
CA GLU A 82 8.41 -29.69 10.50
C GLU A 82 7.56 -28.85 11.47
N GLU A 83 7.48 -27.53 11.24
CA GLU A 83 6.63 -26.63 12.04
C GLU A 83 5.15 -26.90 11.79
N LEU A 84 4.73 -27.07 10.53
CA LEU A 84 3.36 -27.43 10.18
C LEU A 84 2.98 -28.79 10.77
N HIS A 85 3.87 -29.77 10.68
CA HIS A 85 3.67 -31.08 11.28
C HIS A 85 3.45 -31.01 12.80
N LYS A 86 4.27 -30.22 13.51
CA LYS A 86 4.08 -29.98 14.96
C LYS A 86 2.74 -29.33 15.27
N MET A 87 2.31 -28.36 14.48
CA MET A 87 0.99 -27.71 14.64
C MET A 87 -0.14 -28.70 14.41
N LEU A 88 -0.05 -29.52 13.37
CA LEU A 88 -1.00 -30.57 13.05
C LEU A 88 -1.14 -31.60 14.19
N LEU A 89 -0.02 -32.07 14.72
CA LEU A 89 -0.01 -33.05 15.84
C LEU A 89 -0.52 -32.43 17.15
N SER A 90 -0.37 -31.13 17.36
CA SER A 90 -0.82 -30.48 18.59
C SER A 90 -2.33 -30.45 18.74
N GLY A 91 -3.06 -30.46 17.62
CA GLY A 91 -4.52 -30.26 17.60
C GLY A 91 -5.00 -28.88 18.06
N GLU A 92 -4.09 -27.94 18.37
CA GLU A 92 -4.42 -26.61 18.91
C GLU A 92 -5.41 -25.84 18.02
N TYR A 93 -5.33 -26.07 16.73
CA TYR A 93 -6.16 -25.36 15.76
C TYR A 93 -7.47 -26.09 15.40
N GLY A 94 -7.78 -27.20 16.11
CA GLY A 94 -9.01 -27.99 15.89
C GLY A 94 -8.98 -28.85 14.61
N VAL A 95 -7.81 -28.96 13.99
CA VAL A 95 -7.48 -29.89 12.90
C VAL A 95 -6.31 -30.72 13.39
N HIS A 96 -6.41 -32.04 13.31
CA HIS A 96 -5.40 -32.95 13.85
C HIS A 96 -5.37 -34.31 13.14
N MET A 97 -4.26 -35.01 13.28
CA MET A 97 -4.21 -36.40 12.82
C MET A 97 -4.85 -37.36 13.83
N SER A 98 -5.60 -38.32 13.31
CA SER A 98 -6.24 -39.38 14.03
C SER A 98 -6.08 -40.70 13.27
N THR A 99 -6.61 -41.79 13.81
CA THR A 99 -6.66 -43.09 13.13
C THR A 99 -8.15 -43.48 12.96
N GLN A 100 -8.56 -43.69 11.73
CA GLN A 100 -9.88 -44.18 11.37
C GLN A 100 -9.76 -45.57 10.77
N ASP A 101 -10.36 -46.58 11.42
CA ASP A 101 -10.32 -47.98 10.98
C ASP A 101 -8.89 -48.49 10.69
N GLY A 102 -7.89 -48.04 11.47
CA GLY A 102 -6.48 -48.41 11.31
C GLY A 102 -5.71 -47.60 10.27
N VAL A 103 -6.33 -46.60 9.62
CA VAL A 103 -5.73 -45.74 8.61
C VAL A 103 -5.52 -44.34 9.18
N PRO A 104 -4.35 -43.70 8.96
CA PRO A 104 -4.14 -42.32 9.35
C PRO A 104 -5.12 -41.39 8.64
N ALA A 105 -5.72 -40.46 9.36
CA ALA A 105 -6.72 -39.55 8.84
C ALA A 105 -6.58 -38.14 9.42
N LEU A 106 -6.82 -37.10 8.60
CA LEU A 106 -6.99 -35.74 9.02
C LEU A 106 -8.44 -35.55 9.52
N VAL A 107 -8.59 -34.93 10.67
CA VAL A 107 -9.88 -34.67 11.31
C VAL A 107 -10.01 -33.18 11.60
N SER A 108 -11.11 -32.58 11.18
CA SER A 108 -11.48 -31.19 11.47
C SER A 108 -12.74 -31.17 12.32
N GLY A 109 -12.61 -30.75 13.59
CA GLY A 109 -13.70 -30.83 14.55
C GLY A 109 -14.13 -32.27 14.84
N ARG A 110 -15.28 -32.70 14.29
CA ARG A 110 -15.81 -34.08 14.41
C ARG A 110 -15.78 -34.85 13.08
N ASP A 111 -15.39 -34.19 12.02
CA ASP A 111 -15.49 -34.73 10.66
C ASP A 111 -14.13 -35.24 10.18
N THR A 112 -14.11 -36.44 9.59
CA THR A 112 -12.92 -36.93 8.88
C THR A 112 -12.83 -36.24 7.53
N VAL A 113 -11.79 -35.43 7.33
CA VAL A 113 -11.53 -34.72 6.10
C VAL A 113 -10.99 -35.66 5.03
N ARG A 114 -9.93 -36.42 5.40
CA ARG A 114 -9.26 -37.30 4.45
C ARG A 114 -8.49 -38.41 5.21
N CYS A 115 -8.43 -39.61 4.59
CA CYS A 115 -7.54 -40.68 4.99
C CYS A 115 -6.32 -40.71 4.07
N TYR A 116 -5.16 -41.13 4.60
CA TYR A 116 -3.87 -41.08 3.88
C TYR A 116 -3.22 -42.46 3.80
N THR A 117 -2.56 -42.70 2.68
CA THR A 117 -1.58 -43.78 2.53
C THR A 117 -0.24 -43.38 3.16
N GLU A 118 0.64 -44.34 3.41
CA GLU A 118 2.01 -44.07 3.90
C GLU A 118 2.81 -43.18 2.91
N GLU A 119 2.57 -43.35 1.60
CA GLU A 119 3.22 -42.56 0.56
C GLU A 119 2.80 -41.07 0.63
N GLU A 120 1.50 -40.80 0.76
CA GLU A 120 0.96 -39.45 0.90
C GLU A 120 1.48 -38.74 2.14
N ILE A 121 1.59 -39.45 3.26
CA ILE A 121 2.18 -38.90 4.49
C ILE A 121 3.66 -38.53 4.25
N ARG A 122 4.42 -39.39 3.58
CA ARG A 122 5.82 -39.14 3.26
C ARG A 122 6.02 -37.93 2.31
N LEU A 123 5.03 -37.67 1.45
CA LEU A 123 5.03 -36.51 0.54
C LEU A 123 4.58 -35.22 1.20
N GLY A 124 4.09 -35.26 2.45
CA GLY A 124 3.67 -34.07 3.18
C GLY A 124 2.26 -33.58 2.90
N TRP A 125 1.39 -34.41 2.30
CA TRP A 125 0.02 -34.04 1.98
C TRP A 125 -0.83 -33.70 3.23
N PRO A 126 -0.69 -34.37 4.39
CA PRO A 126 -1.43 -33.99 5.59
C PRO A 126 -1.19 -32.55 6.06
N GLU A 127 0.01 -32.01 5.85
CA GLU A 127 0.38 -30.64 6.22
C GLU A 127 -0.23 -29.61 5.24
N GLU A 128 -0.29 -29.93 3.96
CA GLU A 128 -0.97 -29.10 2.95
C GLU A 128 -2.47 -29.04 3.22
N ASP A 129 -3.11 -30.23 3.33
CA ASP A 129 -4.54 -30.36 3.65
C ASP A 129 -4.88 -29.71 5.02
N PHE A 130 -3.96 -29.80 6.01
CA PHE A 130 -4.10 -29.10 7.30
C PHE A 130 -4.20 -27.59 7.10
N VAL A 131 -3.34 -27.01 6.26
CA VAL A 131 -3.36 -25.56 6.00
C VAL A 131 -4.67 -25.18 5.29
N GLU A 132 -5.11 -25.95 4.32
CA GLU A 132 -6.38 -25.69 3.61
C GLU A 132 -7.58 -25.71 4.56
N GLU A 133 -7.63 -26.65 5.51
CA GLU A 133 -8.72 -26.79 6.49
C GLU A 133 -8.74 -25.70 7.57
N LEU A 134 -7.65 -24.96 7.74
CA LEU A 134 -7.63 -23.83 8.67
C LEU A 134 -8.55 -22.69 8.19
N SER A 135 -9.39 -22.17 9.08
CA SER A 135 -10.16 -20.96 8.79
C SER A 135 -9.22 -19.76 8.56
N ILE A 136 -9.68 -18.77 7.80
CA ILE A 136 -8.96 -17.49 7.56
C ILE A 136 -8.47 -16.87 8.87
N VAL A 137 -9.28 -16.90 9.92
CA VAL A 137 -8.92 -16.37 11.25
C VAL A 137 -7.71 -17.11 11.83
N LYS A 138 -7.68 -18.45 11.73
CA LYS A 138 -6.58 -19.26 12.24
C LYS A 138 -5.30 -19.07 11.41
N LYS A 139 -5.41 -19.01 10.07
CA LYS A 139 -4.28 -18.72 9.18
C LYS A 139 -3.64 -17.37 9.54
N ARG A 140 -4.45 -16.32 9.72
CA ARG A 140 -3.98 -15.01 10.20
C ARG A 140 -3.32 -15.09 11.58
N GLN A 141 -3.89 -15.87 12.49
CA GLN A 141 -3.37 -16.01 13.85
C GLN A 141 -1.97 -16.64 13.86
N ILE A 142 -1.74 -17.72 13.12
CA ILE A 142 -0.43 -18.37 13.04
C ILE A 142 0.61 -17.48 12.34
N LEU A 143 0.25 -16.81 11.26
CA LEU A 143 1.12 -15.87 10.56
C LEU A 143 1.53 -14.68 11.46
N ASN A 144 0.58 -14.11 12.20
CA ASN A 144 0.89 -12.99 13.11
C ASN A 144 1.78 -13.40 14.31
N ARG A 145 1.74 -14.67 14.72
CA ARG A 145 2.64 -15.23 15.74
C ARG A 145 4.04 -15.51 15.20
N HIS A 146 4.19 -15.67 13.88
CA HIS A 146 5.50 -15.96 13.29
C HIS A 146 6.44 -14.75 13.44
N PRO A 147 7.71 -14.98 13.89
CA PRO A 147 8.63 -13.88 14.17
C PRO A 147 9.03 -13.08 12.92
N ASP A 148 9.01 -13.69 11.75
CA ASP A 148 9.54 -13.12 10.52
C ASP A 148 8.49 -12.65 9.52
N VAL A 149 7.20 -12.63 9.90
CA VAL A 149 6.10 -12.13 9.07
C VAL A 149 5.33 -11.05 9.80
N LEU A 150 4.97 -10.00 9.09
CA LEU A 150 4.02 -8.97 9.50
C LEU A 150 2.90 -8.92 8.46
N LEU A 151 1.68 -9.21 8.90
CA LEU A 151 0.48 -9.23 8.07
C LEU A 151 -0.57 -8.30 8.70
N MET A 152 -1.05 -7.33 7.93
CA MET A 152 -2.07 -6.37 8.36
C MET A 152 -3.30 -6.46 7.44
N PRO A 153 -4.53 -6.35 7.97
CA PRO A 153 -5.73 -6.27 7.15
C PRO A 153 -5.80 -4.94 6.41
N LEU A 154 -6.54 -4.94 5.29
CA LEU A 154 -6.91 -3.74 4.57
C LEU A 154 -8.43 -3.65 4.50
N TYR A 155 -8.94 -2.47 4.80
CA TYR A 155 -10.35 -2.14 4.78
C TYR A 155 -10.59 -1.05 3.74
N LEU A 156 -11.72 -1.13 3.04
CA LEU A 156 -12.18 -0.12 2.10
C LEU A 156 -13.49 0.48 2.62
N TYR A 157 -13.61 1.80 2.51
CA TYR A 157 -14.85 2.54 2.64
C TYR A 157 -15.23 3.09 1.25
N ASP A 158 -16.45 2.82 0.80
CA ASP A 158 -16.92 3.08 -0.56
C ASP A 158 -18.23 3.87 -0.53
N HIS A 159 -18.12 5.20 -0.31
CA HIS A 159 -19.24 6.11 -0.25
C HIS A 159 -18.89 7.45 -0.91
N SER A 160 -19.38 7.68 -2.14
CA SER A 160 -19.08 8.88 -2.96
C SER A 160 -17.58 9.08 -3.30
N GLY A 161 -16.80 8.05 -3.17
CA GLY A 161 -15.35 7.94 -3.33
C GLY A 161 -14.89 6.72 -2.58
N ILE A 162 -13.64 6.35 -2.72
CA ILE A 162 -13.06 5.19 -2.02
C ILE A 162 -11.91 5.63 -1.13
N THR A 163 -11.84 5.05 0.06
CA THR A 163 -10.77 5.25 1.04
C THR A 163 -10.30 3.89 1.55
N ILE A 164 -9.00 3.66 1.58
CA ILE A 164 -8.39 2.42 2.07
C ILE A 164 -7.60 2.65 3.37
N SER A 165 -7.67 1.70 4.30
CA SER A 165 -6.98 1.82 5.59
C SER A 165 -6.57 0.46 6.14
N THR A 166 -5.58 0.44 7.03
CA THR A 166 -5.24 -0.73 7.84
C THR A 166 -6.14 -0.89 9.07
N SER A 167 -7.01 0.08 9.35
CA SER A 167 -7.97 0.10 10.45
C SER A 167 -9.40 0.01 9.92
N GLU A 168 -10.28 -0.63 10.67
CA GLU A 168 -11.70 -0.72 10.34
C GLU A 168 -12.35 0.67 10.37
N PHE A 169 -13.28 0.89 9.44
CA PHE A 169 -14.16 2.07 9.45
C PHE A 169 -15.39 1.81 10.33
N CYS A 170 -15.92 2.87 10.93
CA CYS A 170 -17.10 2.76 11.80
C CYS A 170 -18.43 2.53 11.05
N ASP A 171 -18.42 2.45 9.73
CA ASP A 171 -19.60 2.24 8.91
C ASP A 171 -19.68 0.79 8.42
N PRO A 172 -20.65 -0.02 8.92
CA PRO A 172 -20.77 -1.43 8.53
C PRO A 172 -21.46 -1.64 7.16
N TRP A 173 -22.06 -0.61 6.56
CA TRP A 173 -22.81 -0.72 5.30
C TRP A 173 -21.93 -0.46 4.09
N ASP A 174 -21.10 0.57 4.18
CA ASP A 174 -20.28 1.05 3.07
C ASP A 174 -18.79 0.69 3.25
N SER A 175 -18.45 -0.09 4.28
CA SER A 175 -17.07 -0.53 4.50
C SER A 175 -16.94 -2.03 4.74
N GLY A 176 -15.74 -2.55 4.46
CA GLY A 176 -15.42 -3.95 4.71
C GLY A 176 -13.95 -4.26 4.48
N GLN A 177 -13.52 -5.42 4.97
CA GLN A 177 -12.18 -5.91 4.68
C GLN A 177 -12.08 -6.30 3.21
N VAL A 178 -11.09 -5.74 2.50
CA VAL A 178 -10.85 -5.98 1.06
C VAL A 178 -9.57 -6.73 0.80
N GLY A 179 -8.69 -6.88 1.79
CA GLY A 179 -7.42 -7.54 1.53
C GLY A 179 -6.46 -7.54 2.71
N PHE A 180 -5.19 -7.63 2.34
CA PHE A 180 -4.07 -7.63 3.28
C PHE A 180 -2.88 -6.88 2.68
N ILE A 181 -2.09 -6.24 3.55
CA ILE A 181 -0.72 -5.83 3.24
C ILE A 181 0.24 -6.59 4.15
N TYR A 182 1.34 -7.11 3.59
CA TYR A 182 2.31 -7.87 4.37
C TYR A 182 3.74 -7.59 3.94
N THR A 183 4.65 -7.88 4.86
CA THR A 183 6.08 -7.89 4.61
C THR A 183 6.75 -8.96 5.44
N THR A 184 8.03 -9.24 5.16
CA THR A 184 8.84 -10.19 5.91
C THR A 184 10.06 -9.50 6.52
N ARG A 185 10.65 -10.11 7.55
CA ARG A 185 11.91 -9.65 8.13
C ARG A 185 13.00 -9.50 7.07
N ALA A 186 13.13 -10.48 6.17
CA ALA A 186 14.12 -10.43 5.11
C ALA A 186 13.93 -9.20 4.18
N ARG A 187 12.68 -8.86 3.87
CA ARG A 187 12.36 -7.65 3.08
C ARG A 187 12.70 -6.38 3.86
N TYR A 188 12.36 -6.35 5.16
CA TYR A 188 12.71 -5.22 6.04
C TYR A 188 14.21 -4.98 6.09
N GLU A 189 15.00 -6.04 6.32
CA GLU A 189 16.46 -5.94 6.40
C GLU A 189 17.10 -5.53 5.06
N ALA A 190 16.52 -5.98 3.94
CA ALA A 190 16.97 -5.56 2.61
C ALA A 190 16.65 -4.11 2.30
N PHE A 191 15.48 -3.64 2.72
CA PHE A 191 14.99 -2.28 2.46
C PHE A 191 15.69 -1.22 3.33
N THR A 192 15.82 -1.49 4.63
CA THR A 192 16.35 -0.52 5.61
C THR A 192 17.84 -0.65 5.86
N LEU A 193 18.47 -1.78 5.47
CA LEU A 193 19.82 -2.18 5.86
C LEU A 193 20.02 -2.35 7.38
N ASP A 194 18.92 -2.36 8.15
CA ASP A 194 18.90 -2.50 9.61
C ASP A 194 18.71 -3.98 9.99
N ARG A 195 19.83 -4.70 10.04
CA ARG A 195 19.84 -6.14 10.29
C ARG A 195 19.70 -6.45 11.78
N ASN A 196 19.01 -7.55 12.08
CA ASN A 196 18.82 -8.07 13.45
C ASN A 196 18.11 -7.08 14.40
N ASN A 197 17.30 -6.17 13.91
CA ASN A 197 16.50 -5.27 14.74
C ASN A 197 15.42 -6.08 15.49
N PRO A 198 15.41 -6.09 16.84
CA PRO A 198 14.37 -6.80 17.59
C PRO A 198 12.99 -6.17 17.42
N ASP A 199 12.92 -4.86 17.18
CA ASP A 199 11.69 -4.09 17.02
C ASP A 199 11.27 -3.90 15.57
N TRP A 200 11.79 -4.74 14.64
CA TRP A 200 11.56 -4.60 13.23
C TRP A 200 10.07 -4.54 12.84
N LYS A 201 9.20 -5.31 13.54
CA LYS A 201 7.76 -5.30 13.26
C LYS A 201 7.12 -3.95 13.56
N THR A 202 7.55 -3.26 14.60
CA THR A 202 7.06 -1.92 14.93
C THR A 202 7.40 -0.93 13.81
N LYS A 203 8.67 -0.89 13.40
CA LYS A 203 9.11 -0.02 12.30
C LYS A 203 8.49 -0.41 10.96
N ALA A 204 8.42 -1.70 10.65
CA ALA A 204 7.78 -2.20 9.45
C ALA A 204 6.27 -1.84 9.41
N THR A 205 5.60 -1.81 10.57
CA THR A 205 4.20 -1.36 10.65
C THR A 205 4.05 0.11 10.24
N GLU A 206 4.98 0.97 10.62
CA GLU A 206 4.99 2.39 10.23
C GLU A 206 5.17 2.53 8.71
N TYR A 207 6.11 1.80 8.12
CA TYR A 207 6.30 1.79 6.66
C TYR A 207 5.07 1.28 5.90
N LEU A 208 4.47 0.16 6.35
CA LEU A 208 3.26 -0.37 5.71
C LEU A 208 2.09 0.60 5.80
N LYS A 209 1.93 1.29 6.94
CA LYS A 209 0.89 2.32 7.10
C LYS A 209 1.14 3.52 6.20
N ALA A 210 2.39 3.96 6.06
CA ALA A 210 2.74 5.05 5.15
C ALA A 210 2.45 4.69 3.69
N GLU A 211 2.77 3.46 3.25
CA GLU A 211 2.42 2.99 1.90
C GLU A 211 0.90 2.92 1.68
N VAL A 212 0.13 2.48 2.68
CA VAL A 212 -1.34 2.46 2.58
C VAL A 212 -1.89 3.87 2.54
N SER A 213 -1.33 4.81 3.32
CA SER A 213 -1.73 6.23 3.30
C SER A 213 -1.46 6.87 1.94
N ALA A 214 -0.28 6.66 1.38
CA ALA A 214 0.05 7.16 0.04
C ALA A 214 -0.87 6.56 -1.05
N TYR A 215 -1.20 5.28 -0.93
CA TYR A 215 -2.13 4.65 -1.85
C TYR A 215 -3.57 5.18 -1.68
N ASP A 216 -3.97 5.51 -0.46
CA ASP A 216 -5.26 6.15 -0.16
C ASP A 216 -5.37 7.54 -0.79
N GLU A 217 -4.33 8.37 -0.68
CA GLU A 217 -4.25 9.68 -1.35
C GLU A 217 -4.40 9.54 -2.88
N TYR A 218 -3.75 8.54 -3.47
CA TYR A 218 -3.89 8.22 -4.89
C TYR A 218 -5.35 7.85 -5.24
N LEU A 219 -5.97 6.96 -4.47
CA LEU A 219 -7.35 6.51 -4.71
C LEU A 219 -8.38 7.64 -4.56
N GLN A 220 -8.08 8.64 -3.74
CA GLN A 220 -8.88 9.84 -3.56
C GLN A 220 -8.63 10.90 -4.66
N GLY A 221 -7.64 10.66 -5.54
CA GLY A 221 -7.29 11.56 -6.64
C GLY A 221 -6.40 12.73 -6.24
N PHE A 222 -5.77 12.70 -5.06
CA PHE A 222 -4.80 13.73 -4.63
C PHE A 222 -3.43 13.51 -5.30
N CYS A 223 -3.44 13.49 -6.63
CA CYS A 223 -2.25 13.43 -7.46
C CYS A 223 -2.14 14.74 -8.24
N TYR A 224 -0.96 15.32 -8.24
CA TYR A 224 -0.76 16.63 -8.84
C TYR A 224 0.48 16.66 -9.73
N TYR A 225 0.40 17.57 -10.72
CA TYR A 225 1.58 18.10 -11.38
C TYR A 225 1.66 19.61 -11.17
N VAL A 226 2.89 20.12 -11.21
CA VAL A 226 3.19 21.54 -11.04
C VAL A 226 3.95 22.01 -12.25
N SER A 227 3.49 23.10 -12.87
CA SER A 227 4.18 23.81 -13.94
C SER A 227 4.68 25.16 -13.43
N ILE A 228 5.90 25.52 -13.82
CA ILE A 228 6.55 26.78 -13.50
C ILE A 228 7.01 27.42 -14.79
N ASP A 229 6.58 28.65 -15.03
CA ASP A 229 6.97 29.45 -16.19
C ASP A 229 7.57 30.76 -15.74
N GLU A 230 8.57 31.25 -16.48
CA GLU A 230 9.27 32.51 -16.24
C GLU A 230 8.68 33.62 -17.09
N TRP A 231 8.55 34.82 -16.52
CA TRP A 231 8.11 36.00 -17.23
C TRP A 231 9.13 36.46 -18.26
N CYS A 232 8.68 36.67 -19.48
CA CYS A 232 9.47 37.23 -20.59
C CYS A 232 8.78 38.42 -21.27
N GLY A 233 7.76 38.95 -20.61
CA GLY A 233 7.04 40.14 -21.13
C GLY A 233 7.79 41.44 -20.85
N PRO A 234 7.21 42.59 -21.28
CA PRO A 234 7.84 43.90 -21.09
C PRO A 234 7.91 44.30 -19.60
N ASP A 235 8.96 45.03 -19.24
CA ASP A 235 9.24 45.48 -17.85
C ASP A 235 8.15 46.45 -17.30
N ASN A 236 7.39 47.10 -18.16
CA ASN A 236 6.38 48.07 -17.77
C ASN A 236 4.96 47.50 -17.66
N VAL A 237 4.86 46.21 -17.70
CA VAL A 237 3.57 45.46 -17.63
C VAL A 237 3.56 44.60 -16.36
N ASP A 238 2.44 44.65 -15.64
CA ASP A 238 2.29 43.78 -14.46
C ASP A 238 2.03 42.33 -14.92
N PRO A 239 2.90 41.39 -14.57
CA PRO A 239 2.72 39.98 -14.93
C PRO A 239 1.38 39.38 -14.48
N GLU A 240 0.78 39.88 -13.38
CA GLU A 240 -0.54 39.41 -12.91
C GLU A 240 -1.67 39.71 -13.90
N ASP A 241 -1.57 40.77 -14.68
CA ASP A 241 -2.58 41.14 -15.69
C ASP A 241 -2.56 40.18 -16.89
N PHE A 242 -1.52 39.38 -17.03
CA PHE A 242 -1.27 38.51 -18.18
C PHE A 242 -1.04 37.02 -17.80
N LEU A 243 -1.61 36.56 -16.70
CA LEU A 243 -1.44 35.20 -16.18
C LEU A 243 -1.70 34.08 -17.20
N THR A 244 -2.63 34.32 -18.14
CA THR A 244 -3.01 33.37 -19.18
C THR A 244 -2.48 33.69 -20.57
N ALA A 245 -1.69 34.76 -20.70
CA ALA A 245 -1.19 35.25 -22.00
C ALA A 245 0.12 34.55 -22.37
N GLU A 246 0.03 33.41 -23.01
CA GLU A 246 1.14 32.52 -23.38
C GLU A 246 2.37 33.22 -24.00
N PRO A 247 2.25 34.26 -24.87
CA PRO A 247 3.42 34.89 -25.47
C PRO A 247 4.40 35.53 -24.45
N TYR A 248 3.95 35.75 -23.22
CA TYR A 248 4.73 36.43 -22.18
C TYR A 248 5.33 35.50 -21.13
N TRP A 249 5.12 34.18 -21.26
CA TRP A 249 5.62 33.20 -20.32
C TRP A 249 6.42 32.11 -21.05
N ASN A 250 7.63 31.87 -20.57
CA ASN A 250 8.46 30.76 -21.03
C ASN A 250 8.37 29.61 -20.02
N SER A 251 8.08 28.42 -20.49
CA SER A 251 8.10 27.24 -19.64
C SER A 251 9.52 26.98 -19.11
N CYS A 252 9.66 26.93 -17.79
CA CYS A 252 10.91 26.57 -17.12
C CYS A 252 10.93 25.10 -16.81
N GLU A 253 9.95 24.63 -16.03
CA GLU A 253 9.95 23.26 -15.53
C GLU A 253 8.51 22.77 -15.30
N THR A 254 8.33 21.46 -15.45
CA THR A 254 7.07 20.79 -15.10
C THR A 254 7.42 19.46 -14.43
N CYS A 255 6.86 19.22 -13.26
CA CYS A 255 7.05 17.99 -12.51
C CYS A 255 5.70 17.40 -12.11
N SER A 256 5.55 16.07 -12.26
CA SER A 256 4.37 15.31 -11.87
C SER A 256 4.70 14.33 -10.74
N GLY A 257 3.67 13.68 -10.20
CA GLY A 257 3.83 12.65 -9.18
C GLY A 257 3.85 13.19 -7.74
N PHE A 258 3.39 14.41 -7.53
CA PHE A 258 3.15 14.93 -6.17
C PHE A 258 1.89 14.26 -5.62
N LEU A 259 2.05 13.48 -4.57
CA LEU A 259 1.00 12.66 -3.98
C LEU A 259 0.67 13.14 -2.58
N GLY A 260 -0.60 13.48 -2.34
CA GLY A 260 -1.12 13.97 -1.07
C GLY A 260 -1.66 15.39 -1.13
N ALA A 261 -2.63 15.68 -0.26
CA ALA A 261 -3.32 16.96 -0.22
C ALA A 261 -2.51 18.08 0.46
N ASP A 262 -1.52 17.74 1.29
CA ASP A 262 -0.71 18.70 2.04
C ASP A 262 0.57 19.07 1.28
N ASP A 263 0.63 20.31 0.77
CA ASP A 263 1.75 20.81 -0.03
C ASP A 263 3.06 20.96 0.77
N THR A 264 3.00 20.93 2.09
CA THR A 264 4.19 20.95 2.96
C THR A 264 4.83 19.56 3.12
N GLU A 265 4.06 18.49 2.81
CA GLU A 265 4.51 17.11 2.98
C GLU A 265 4.67 16.38 1.64
N ASN A 266 3.94 16.80 0.58
CA ASN A 266 3.92 16.13 -0.72
C ASN A 266 5.08 16.52 -1.65
N GLY A 267 5.92 17.48 -1.27
CA GLY A 267 7.10 17.94 -2.03
C GLY A 267 6.83 19.07 -3.03
N VAL A 268 5.60 19.55 -3.18
CA VAL A 268 5.25 20.67 -4.08
C VAL A 268 6.01 21.94 -3.71
N LEU A 269 6.06 22.29 -2.42
CA LEU A 269 6.73 23.52 -1.98
C LEU A 269 8.25 23.41 -2.14
N ASP A 270 8.84 22.24 -1.92
CA ASP A 270 10.26 22.01 -2.11
C ASP A 270 10.66 22.16 -3.59
N PHE A 271 9.85 21.57 -4.50
CA PHE A 271 10.05 21.70 -5.94
C PHE A 271 9.98 23.17 -6.40
N ILE A 272 8.95 23.91 -5.95
CA ILE A 272 8.84 25.35 -6.28
C ILE A 272 10.07 26.10 -5.76
N ALA A 273 10.48 25.84 -4.52
CA ALA A 273 11.63 26.51 -3.92
C ALA A 273 12.95 26.26 -4.66
N GLU A 274 13.15 25.04 -5.18
CA GLU A 274 14.34 24.67 -5.94
C GLU A 274 14.43 25.44 -7.28
N ILE A 275 13.33 25.66 -7.96
CA ILE A 275 13.33 26.28 -9.29
C ILE A 275 13.34 27.81 -9.23
N VAL A 276 12.68 28.41 -8.21
CA VAL A 276 12.54 29.87 -8.14
C VAL A 276 13.57 30.55 -7.21
N ALA A 277 14.46 29.78 -6.56
CA ALA A 277 15.52 30.30 -5.69
C ALA A 277 16.69 30.85 -6.52
#